data_4d123cc22b44c8ce0d9cd33349916a26
#
_entry.id   4d123cc22b44c8ce0d9cd33349916a26
#
_cell.length_a   1.000
_cell.length_b   1.000
_cell.length_c   1.000
_cell.angle_alpha   90.00
_cell.angle_beta   90.00
_cell.angle_gamma   90.00
#
_symmetry.space_group_name_H-M   'P 1'
#
loop_
_entity.id
_entity.type
_entity.pdbx_description
1 polymer ?
#
loop_
_entity_poly.entity_id
_entity_poly.type
_entity_poly.pdbx_seq_one_letter_code
_entity_poly.pdbx_strand_id
1 'polypeptide(L)'
;LLPKRPDLKVIITSATIDVERFSRHFNDAPVILVEGRTYPVEVLYRPLSADVVTSDEDEGFDEIEEAIPRAVLSAVEECLEHERAQGKRGQGDILVFSSHEREIREIADVLRKYGPPHTEVLPLYARLSLNEQQKVFQTGRGRRIIIATNVAETSLTVPNIHYVIDPGFARISRYSYRSKVQRLP
;
A
#
# COMPACT_ATOMS: atom_id res chain seq x y z
N LEU A 1 4.71 -31.25 12.20
CA LEU A 1 3.30 -31.63 12.48
C LEU A 1 2.77 -32.59 11.41
N LEU A 2 2.96 -32.30 10.12
CA LEU A 2 2.48 -33.08 8.97
C LEU A 2 2.88 -34.59 9.02
N PRO A 3 4.14 -34.94 9.34
CA PRO A 3 4.52 -36.37 9.43
C PRO A 3 3.78 -37.16 10.52
N LYS A 4 3.22 -36.45 11.52
CA LYS A 4 2.46 -37.05 12.63
C LYS A 4 0.94 -37.04 12.40
N ARG A 5 0.48 -36.38 11.37
CA ARG A 5 -0.94 -36.20 11.04
C ARG A 5 -1.16 -36.40 9.53
N PRO A 6 -1.12 -37.63 9.05
CA PRO A 6 -1.30 -37.94 7.63
C PRO A 6 -2.72 -37.64 7.11
N ASP A 7 -3.67 -37.47 8.01
CA ASP A 7 -5.04 -37.07 7.74
C ASP A 7 -5.16 -35.59 7.40
N LEU A 8 -4.15 -34.76 7.75
CA LEU A 8 -4.21 -33.30 7.56
C LEU A 8 -3.94 -32.92 6.11
N LYS A 9 -4.87 -32.21 5.52
CA LYS A 9 -4.71 -31.58 4.20
C LYS A 9 -4.23 -30.15 4.38
N VAL A 10 -3.20 -29.76 3.62
CA VAL A 10 -2.64 -28.40 3.66
C VAL A 10 -2.75 -27.78 2.28
N ILE A 11 -3.33 -26.59 2.22
CA ILE A 11 -3.40 -25.76 1.01
C ILE A 11 -2.65 -24.47 1.31
N ILE A 12 -1.64 -24.17 0.48
CA ILE A 12 -0.85 -22.95 0.59
C ILE A 12 -1.24 -22.06 -0.56
N THR A 13 -1.69 -20.84 -0.26
CA THR A 13 -2.03 -19.83 -1.27
C THR A 13 -1.14 -18.61 -1.10
N SER A 14 -0.60 -18.10 -2.20
CA SER A 14 0.19 -16.87 -2.18
C SER A 14 0.23 -16.23 -3.57
N ALA A 15 0.43 -14.91 -3.62
CA ALA A 15 0.62 -14.16 -4.86
C ALA A 15 2.09 -14.02 -5.24
N THR A 16 3.03 -14.12 -4.28
CA THR A 16 4.45 -13.76 -4.44
C THR A 16 5.42 -14.82 -3.91
N ILE A 17 5.07 -16.08 -4.03
CA ILE A 17 5.86 -17.19 -3.48
C ILE A 17 6.77 -17.80 -4.56
N ASP A 18 7.97 -18.23 -4.16
CA ASP A 18 8.80 -19.12 -4.97
C ASP A 18 8.14 -20.51 -5.02
N VAL A 19 7.35 -20.71 -6.05
CA VAL A 19 6.51 -21.88 -6.25
C VAL A 19 7.31 -23.17 -6.26
N GLU A 20 8.47 -23.17 -6.97
CA GLU A 20 9.31 -24.37 -7.08
C GLU A 20 9.91 -24.77 -5.73
N ARG A 21 10.40 -23.79 -4.98
CA ARG A 21 10.97 -24.03 -3.67
C ARG A 21 9.95 -24.59 -2.69
N PHE A 22 8.72 -24.07 -2.72
CA PHE A 22 7.65 -24.57 -1.87
C PHE A 22 7.17 -25.96 -2.28
N SER A 23 7.01 -26.23 -3.58
CA SER A 23 6.67 -27.58 -4.07
C SER A 23 7.67 -28.60 -3.57
N ARG A 24 8.97 -28.37 -3.78
CA ARG A 24 10.04 -29.27 -3.30
C ARG A 24 10.05 -29.44 -1.79
N HIS A 25 9.78 -28.36 -1.03
CA HIS A 25 9.74 -28.45 0.44
C HIS A 25 8.62 -29.37 0.95
N PHE A 26 7.53 -29.48 0.22
CA PHE A 26 6.38 -30.31 0.54
C PHE A 26 6.30 -31.57 -0.34
N ASN A 27 7.45 -32.23 -0.61
CA ASN A 27 7.57 -33.47 -1.35
C ASN A 27 6.97 -33.38 -2.76
N ASP A 28 7.38 -32.38 -3.51
CA ASP A 28 6.91 -32.10 -4.87
C ASP A 28 5.38 -31.98 -4.95
N ALA A 29 4.82 -31.29 -3.97
CA ALA A 29 3.37 -31.03 -3.91
C ALA A 29 2.87 -30.39 -5.21
N PRO A 30 1.72 -30.82 -5.73
CA PRO A 30 1.18 -30.28 -6.97
C PRO A 30 0.88 -28.79 -6.83
N VAL A 31 1.19 -28.05 -7.90
CA VAL A 31 0.99 -26.61 -7.98
C VAL A 31 -0.15 -26.31 -8.94
N ILE A 32 -1.07 -25.47 -8.51
CA ILE A 32 -2.15 -24.94 -9.34
C ILE A 32 -1.88 -23.45 -9.53
N LEU A 33 -1.53 -23.06 -10.76
CA LEU A 33 -1.44 -21.67 -11.14
C LEU A 33 -2.83 -21.16 -11.56
N VAL A 34 -3.30 -20.14 -10.87
CA VAL A 34 -4.56 -19.47 -11.18
C VAL A 34 -4.23 -18.10 -11.77
N GLU A 35 -4.34 -17.98 -13.08
CA GLU A 35 -4.22 -16.69 -13.75
C GLU A 35 -5.54 -15.94 -13.63
N GLY A 36 -5.52 -14.82 -12.91
CA GLY A 36 -6.65 -13.89 -12.85
C GLY A 36 -6.69 -13.00 -14.09
N ARG A 37 -7.88 -12.51 -14.45
CA ARG A 37 -8.00 -11.44 -15.44
C ARG A 37 -7.38 -10.17 -14.85
N THR A 38 -6.33 -9.67 -15.47
CA THR A 38 -5.73 -8.38 -15.12
C THR A 38 -6.50 -7.26 -15.83
N TYR A 39 -6.85 -6.24 -15.08
CA TYR A 39 -7.34 -5.00 -15.67
C TYR A 39 -6.14 -4.20 -16.20
N PRO A 40 -6.28 -3.47 -17.33
CA PRO A 40 -5.22 -2.58 -17.80
C PRO A 40 -4.92 -1.52 -16.72
N VAL A 41 -3.66 -1.38 -16.38
CA VAL A 41 -3.17 -0.38 -15.43
C VAL A 41 -2.26 0.58 -16.18
N GLU A 42 -2.60 1.86 -16.17
CA GLU A 42 -1.73 2.92 -16.65
C GLU A 42 -0.83 3.37 -15.51
N VAL A 43 0.47 3.35 -15.75
CA VAL A 43 1.48 3.77 -14.76
C VAL A 43 1.99 5.15 -15.12
N LEU A 44 1.75 6.13 -14.26
CA LEU A 44 2.20 7.50 -14.40
C LEU A 44 3.36 7.75 -13.42
N TYR A 45 4.56 7.92 -13.94
CA TYR A 45 5.72 8.23 -13.12
C TYR A 45 5.82 9.74 -12.86
N ARG A 46 5.86 10.13 -11.59
CA ARG A 46 5.96 11.53 -11.12
C ARG A 46 7.09 11.63 -10.10
N PRO A 47 8.33 11.89 -10.53
CA PRO A 47 9.45 12.06 -9.61
C PRO A 47 9.22 13.26 -8.69
N LEU A 48 9.64 13.15 -7.44
CA LEU A 48 9.78 14.31 -6.58
C LEU A 48 10.76 15.28 -7.22
N SER A 49 10.49 16.57 -7.12
CA SER A 49 11.30 17.62 -7.77
C SER A 49 12.78 17.48 -7.41
N ALA A 50 13.66 17.65 -8.39
CA ALA A 50 15.11 17.48 -8.21
C ALA A 50 15.70 18.43 -7.14
N ASP A 51 15.03 19.53 -6.84
CA ASP A 51 15.42 20.49 -5.79
C ASP A 51 15.37 19.89 -4.39
N VAL A 52 14.63 18.79 -4.18
CA VAL A 52 14.50 18.07 -2.90
C VAL A 52 15.56 16.97 -2.75
N VAL A 53 16.23 16.59 -3.84
CA VAL A 53 17.16 15.42 -3.86
C VAL A 53 18.64 15.84 -3.78
N THR A 54 18.97 17.14 -3.73
CA THR A 54 20.33 17.65 -3.87
C THR A 54 21.05 18.00 -2.55
N SER A 55 20.43 17.79 -1.41
CA SER A 55 21.08 17.96 -0.10
C SER A 55 21.84 16.70 0.32
N ASP A 56 22.88 16.87 1.12
CA ASP A 56 23.74 15.81 1.65
C ASP A 56 22.92 14.62 2.20
N GLU A 57 23.47 13.40 2.08
CA GLU A 57 22.73 12.15 2.26
C GLU A 57 21.88 12.05 3.55
N ASP A 58 22.22 12.73 4.62
CA ASP A 58 21.48 12.72 5.89
C ASP A 58 20.39 13.83 5.96
N GLU A 59 20.61 15.00 5.37
CA GLU A 59 19.61 16.09 5.34
C GLU A 59 18.53 15.85 4.28
N GLY A 60 18.84 15.13 3.20
CA GLY A 60 17.92 14.84 2.10
C GLY A 60 16.74 13.95 2.51
N PHE A 61 16.88 13.09 3.52
CA PHE A 61 15.77 12.24 3.97
C PHE A 61 14.65 13.04 4.67
N ASP A 62 15.00 13.99 5.52
CA ASP A 62 14.01 14.81 6.23
C ASP A 62 13.23 15.70 5.25
N GLU A 63 13.91 16.29 4.24
CA GLU A 63 13.27 17.08 3.20
C GLU A 63 12.33 16.25 2.31
N ILE A 64 12.71 14.99 2.01
CA ILE A 64 11.86 14.06 1.27
C ILE A 64 10.63 13.69 2.10
N GLU A 65 10.78 13.37 3.39
CA GLU A 65 9.63 13.08 4.27
C GLU A 65 8.65 14.25 4.32
N GLU A 66 9.11 15.49 4.38
CA GLU A 66 8.25 16.68 4.35
C GLU A 66 7.58 16.92 2.98
N ALA A 67 8.21 16.50 1.89
CA ALA A 67 7.68 16.67 0.54
C ALA A 67 6.58 15.66 0.18
N ILE A 68 6.61 14.43 0.74
CA ILE A 68 5.70 13.35 0.42
C ILE A 68 4.22 13.74 0.61
N PRO A 69 3.77 14.34 1.72
CA PRO A 69 2.37 14.70 1.90
C PRO A 69 1.85 15.66 0.84
N ARG A 70 2.68 16.59 0.37
CA ARG A 70 2.33 17.53 -0.70
C ARG A 70 2.30 16.88 -2.07
N ALA A 71 3.26 16.00 -2.34
CA ALA A 71 3.29 15.22 -3.57
C ALA A 71 2.07 14.29 -3.68
N VAL A 72 1.67 13.66 -2.58
CA VAL A 72 0.45 12.85 -2.51
C VAL A 72 -0.79 13.70 -2.78
N LEU A 73 -0.90 14.91 -2.20
CA LEU A 73 -2.00 15.82 -2.47
C LEU A 73 -2.08 16.15 -3.97
N SER A 74 -0.97 16.51 -4.59
CA SER A 74 -0.90 16.81 -6.03
C SER A 74 -1.29 15.59 -6.89
N ALA A 75 -0.84 14.39 -6.51
CA ALA A 75 -1.23 13.17 -7.22
C ALA A 75 -2.73 12.84 -7.07
N VAL A 76 -3.32 13.12 -5.91
CA VAL A 76 -4.78 12.99 -5.71
C VAL A 76 -5.53 13.96 -6.63
N GLU A 77 -5.09 15.20 -6.73
CA GLU A 77 -5.68 16.20 -7.63
C GLU A 77 -5.58 15.75 -9.10
N GLU A 78 -4.43 15.23 -9.52
CA GLU A 78 -4.23 14.67 -10.87
C GLU A 78 -5.20 13.51 -11.16
N CYS A 79 -5.41 12.59 -10.21
CA CYS A 79 -6.40 11.52 -10.35
C CYS A 79 -7.81 12.07 -10.60
N LEU A 80 -8.19 13.13 -9.89
CA LEU A 80 -9.50 13.76 -10.04
C LEU A 80 -9.66 14.48 -11.37
N GLU A 81 -8.61 15.14 -11.84
CA GLU A 81 -8.59 15.79 -13.15
C GLU A 81 -8.73 14.76 -14.26
N HIS A 82 -8.02 13.65 -14.16
CA HIS A 82 -8.12 12.53 -15.10
C HIS A 82 -9.57 11.99 -15.17
N GLU A 83 -10.24 11.80 -14.03
CA GLU A 83 -11.65 11.38 -14.03
C GLU A 83 -12.58 12.40 -14.68
N ARG A 84 -12.38 13.68 -14.38
CA ARG A 84 -13.19 14.77 -14.99
C ARG A 84 -13.04 14.77 -16.51
N ALA A 85 -11.81 14.59 -17.00
CA ALA A 85 -11.53 14.54 -18.44
C ALA A 85 -12.21 13.35 -19.13
N GLN A 86 -12.40 12.22 -18.41
CA GLN A 86 -13.12 11.05 -18.91
C GLN A 86 -14.65 11.13 -18.75
N GLY A 87 -15.18 12.23 -18.24
CA GLY A 87 -16.61 12.37 -17.94
C GLY A 87 -17.10 11.52 -16.78
N LYS A 88 -16.19 10.89 -16.02
CA LYS A 88 -16.48 10.10 -14.83
C LYS A 88 -16.35 11.00 -13.61
N ARG A 89 -17.34 11.04 -12.73
CA ARG A 89 -17.28 11.82 -11.50
C ARG A 89 -17.55 10.93 -10.30
N GLY A 90 -16.61 10.96 -9.35
CA GLY A 90 -16.77 10.27 -8.06
C GLY A 90 -16.76 8.74 -8.15
N GLN A 91 -16.18 8.19 -9.20
CA GLN A 91 -16.08 6.75 -9.40
C GLN A 91 -14.73 6.26 -8.91
N GLY A 92 -14.76 5.48 -7.84
CA GLY A 92 -13.61 4.80 -7.31
C GLY A 92 -12.86 5.54 -6.21
N ASP A 93 -12.25 4.75 -5.38
CA ASP A 93 -11.44 5.18 -4.25
C ASP A 93 -9.96 5.24 -4.63
N ILE A 94 -9.19 5.94 -3.83
CA ILE A 94 -7.75 6.09 -4.00
C ILE A 94 -7.05 5.36 -2.85
N LEU A 95 -6.09 4.50 -3.17
CA LEU A 95 -5.18 3.89 -2.20
C LEU A 95 -3.83 4.60 -2.27
N VAL A 96 -3.35 5.06 -1.13
CA VAL A 96 -2.03 5.68 -0.97
C VAL A 96 -1.17 4.76 -0.13
N PHE A 97 -0.02 4.36 -0.65
CA PHE A 97 0.97 3.65 0.15
C PHE A 97 1.84 4.62 0.95
N SER A 98 2.26 4.17 2.12
CA SER A 98 3.10 4.92 3.03
C SER A 98 4.07 3.98 3.75
N SER A 99 5.23 4.47 4.14
CA SER A 99 6.28 3.67 4.77
C SER A 99 6.00 3.39 6.26
N HIS A 100 5.38 4.33 6.97
CA HIS A 100 5.16 4.21 8.41
C HIS A 100 3.96 5.03 8.92
N GLU A 101 3.56 4.77 10.18
CA GLU A 101 2.38 5.36 10.82
C GLU A 101 2.43 6.90 10.93
N ARG A 102 3.61 7.49 11.17
CA ARG A 102 3.77 8.93 11.25
C ARG A 102 3.43 9.59 9.92
N GLU A 103 4.01 9.10 8.83
CA GLU A 103 3.77 9.57 7.48
C GLU A 103 2.28 9.43 7.08
N ILE A 104 1.63 8.30 7.46
CA ILE A 104 0.17 8.13 7.27
C ILE A 104 -0.60 9.29 7.91
N ARG A 105 -0.25 9.71 9.12
CA ARG A 105 -0.92 10.80 9.82
C ARG A 105 -0.68 12.13 9.14
N GLU A 106 0.55 12.41 8.75
CA GLU A 106 0.95 13.65 8.07
C GLU A 106 0.22 13.79 6.71
N ILE A 107 0.20 12.73 5.91
CA ILE A 107 -0.58 12.68 4.66
C ILE A 107 -2.07 12.88 4.95
N ALA A 108 -2.62 12.19 5.95
CA ALA A 108 -4.03 12.30 6.31
C ALA A 108 -4.40 13.73 6.72
N ASP A 109 -3.56 14.41 7.47
CA ASP A 109 -3.80 15.78 7.93
C ASP A 109 -3.75 16.78 6.77
N VAL A 110 -2.81 16.62 5.84
CA VAL A 110 -2.74 17.42 4.61
C VAL A 110 -3.98 17.20 3.75
N LEU A 111 -4.39 15.94 3.54
CA LEU A 111 -5.56 15.62 2.73
C LEU A 111 -6.88 16.07 3.38
N ARG A 112 -7.00 16.04 4.71
CA ARG A 112 -8.18 16.58 5.40
C ARG A 112 -8.27 18.08 5.31
N LYS A 113 -7.14 18.78 5.30
CA LYS A 113 -7.07 20.25 5.26
C LYS A 113 -7.20 20.83 3.86
N TYR A 114 -6.56 20.21 2.90
CA TYR A 114 -6.40 20.76 1.54
C TYR A 114 -6.98 19.87 0.44
N GLY A 115 -7.36 18.63 0.77
CA GLY A 115 -7.85 17.65 -0.20
C GLY A 115 -9.25 17.98 -0.73
N PRO A 116 -9.73 17.16 -1.65
CA PRO A 116 -11.01 17.38 -2.32
C PRO A 116 -12.19 17.33 -1.34
N PRO A 117 -13.21 18.20 -1.52
CA PRO A 117 -14.39 18.19 -0.68
C PRO A 117 -15.16 16.87 -0.80
N HIS A 118 -15.91 16.51 0.24
CA HIS A 118 -16.74 15.31 0.28
C HIS A 118 -15.96 13.99 0.11
N THR A 119 -14.69 14.00 0.53
CA THR A 119 -13.82 12.82 0.51
C THR A 119 -13.51 12.38 1.94
N GLU A 120 -13.68 11.09 2.21
CA GLU A 120 -13.35 10.50 3.51
C GLU A 120 -11.90 9.99 3.49
N VAL A 121 -11.07 10.47 4.41
CA VAL A 121 -9.65 10.06 4.55
C VAL A 121 -9.53 9.03 5.65
N LEU A 122 -9.16 7.81 5.27
CA LEU A 122 -9.12 6.62 6.12
C LEU A 122 -7.68 6.10 6.28
N PRO A 123 -7.02 6.36 7.41
CA PRO A 123 -5.76 5.71 7.74
C PRO A 123 -5.95 4.19 7.96
N LEU A 124 -4.99 3.38 7.50
CA LEU A 124 -4.99 1.93 7.69
C LEU A 124 -3.60 1.44 8.12
N TYR A 125 -3.45 1.10 9.39
CA TYR A 125 -2.23 0.52 9.96
C TYR A 125 -2.55 -0.46 11.10
N ALA A 126 -1.60 -1.32 11.44
CA ALA A 126 -1.83 -2.47 12.32
C ALA A 126 -2.32 -2.13 13.74
N ARG A 127 -2.02 -0.93 14.25
CA ARG A 127 -2.42 -0.52 15.62
C ARG A 127 -3.81 0.07 15.73
N LEU A 128 -4.51 0.26 14.62
CA LEU A 128 -5.89 0.72 14.65
C LEU A 128 -6.80 -0.33 15.29
N SER A 129 -7.87 0.14 15.94
CA SER A 129 -8.92 -0.74 16.43
C SER A 129 -9.57 -1.51 15.27
N LEU A 130 -10.13 -2.68 15.58
CA LEU A 130 -10.83 -3.50 14.58
C LEU A 130 -11.96 -2.71 13.89
N ASN A 131 -12.68 -1.88 14.64
CA ASN A 131 -13.75 -1.05 14.09
C ASN A 131 -13.24 -0.01 13.08
N GLU A 132 -12.08 0.60 13.33
CA GLU A 132 -11.45 1.54 12.40
C GLU A 132 -10.94 0.83 11.16
N GLN A 133 -10.30 -0.33 11.31
CA GLN A 133 -9.88 -1.15 10.18
C GLN A 133 -11.06 -1.61 9.33
N GLN A 134 -12.20 -1.96 9.94
CA GLN A 134 -13.40 -2.40 9.23
C GLN A 134 -14.02 -1.30 8.36
N LYS A 135 -13.87 -0.02 8.71
CA LYS A 135 -14.38 1.09 7.89
C LYS A 135 -13.82 1.09 6.47
N VAL A 136 -12.58 0.66 6.31
CA VAL A 136 -11.93 0.59 5.00
C VAL A 136 -12.61 -0.42 4.05
N PHE A 137 -13.30 -1.43 4.59
CA PHE A 137 -14.01 -2.45 3.81
C PHE A 137 -15.47 -2.11 3.56
N GLN A 138 -16.01 -1.09 4.24
CA GLN A 138 -17.39 -0.65 4.06
C GLN A 138 -17.47 0.32 2.88
N THR A 139 -18.40 0.10 1.97
CA THR A 139 -18.67 1.04 0.88
C THR A 139 -19.39 2.27 1.42
N GLY A 140 -18.73 3.43 1.35
CA GLY A 140 -19.31 4.73 1.73
C GLY A 140 -20.17 5.35 0.61
N ARG A 141 -20.88 6.44 0.94
CA ARG A 141 -21.66 7.22 -0.04
C ARG A 141 -20.82 8.20 -0.87
N GLY A 142 -19.54 8.35 -0.56
CA GLY A 142 -18.62 9.27 -1.19
C GLY A 142 -17.30 8.61 -1.54
N ARG A 143 -16.40 9.38 -2.11
CA ARG A 143 -15.03 8.95 -2.38
C ARG A 143 -14.26 8.75 -1.08
N ARG A 144 -13.43 7.73 -1.05
CA ARG A 144 -12.50 7.47 0.04
C ARG A 144 -11.07 7.56 -0.45
N ILE A 145 -10.19 8.09 0.39
CA ILE A 145 -8.74 8.00 0.22
C ILE A 145 -8.23 7.16 1.38
N ILE A 146 -7.75 5.97 1.08
CA ILE A 146 -7.20 5.03 2.05
C ILE A 146 -5.68 5.18 2.06
N ILE A 147 -5.10 5.48 3.21
CA ILE A 147 -3.66 5.61 3.38
C ILE A 147 -3.17 4.43 4.20
N ALA A 148 -2.36 3.57 3.61
CA ALA A 148 -1.97 2.31 4.22
C ALA A 148 -0.47 2.05 4.11
N THR A 149 0.08 1.27 5.04
CA THR A 149 1.39 0.65 4.83
C THR A 149 1.25 -0.54 3.85
N ASN A 150 2.35 -1.20 3.53
CA ASN A 150 2.39 -2.41 2.70
C ASN A 150 1.49 -3.57 3.20
N VAL A 151 0.83 -3.44 4.35
CA VAL A 151 -0.23 -4.37 4.80
C VAL A 151 -1.36 -4.48 3.78
N ALA A 152 -1.66 -3.39 3.06
CA ALA A 152 -2.68 -3.39 2.00
C ALA A 152 -2.19 -3.97 0.67
N GLU A 153 -0.91 -4.26 0.51
CA GLU A 153 -0.34 -4.78 -0.74
C GLU A 153 -0.76 -6.23 -1.02
N THR A 154 -0.62 -7.11 -0.03
CA THR A 154 -0.87 -8.55 -0.21
C THR A 154 -1.85 -9.15 0.78
N SER A 155 -2.03 -8.52 1.94
CA SER A 155 -2.80 -9.12 3.06
C SER A 155 -4.27 -8.71 3.08
N LEU A 156 -4.63 -7.60 2.44
CA LEU A 156 -5.97 -7.04 2.49
C LEU A 156 -6.40 -6.55 1.10
N THR A 157 -7.52 -7.05 0.60
CA THR A 157 -8.12 -6.53 -0.63
C THR A 157 -9.12 -5.42 -0.28
N VAL A 158 -8.74 -4.18 -0.50
CA VAL A 158 -9.62 -3.03 -0.32
C VAL A 158 -10.53 -2.91 -1.54
N PRO A 159 -11.85 -2.91 -1.36
CA PRO A 159 -12.78 -2.84 -2.49
C PRO A 159 -12.83 -1.44 -3.10
N ASN A 160 -13.21 -1.36 -4.39
CA ASN A 160 -13.47 -0.13 -5.13
C ASN A 160 -12.25 0.78 -5.38
N ILE A 161 -11.03 0.26 -5.28
CA ILE A 161 -9.82 1.02 -5.60
C ILE A 161 -9.68 1.15 -7.12
N HIS A 162 -9.60 2.39 -7.60
CA HIS A 162 -9.38 2.72 -9.00
C HIS A 162 -8.04 3.40 -9.24
N TYR A 163 -7.49 4.03 -8.23
CA TYR A 163 -6.20 4.70 -8.28
C TYR A 163 -5.30 4.25 -7.15
N VAL A 164 -4.02 4.10 -7.45
CA VAL A 164 -2.98 3.79 -6.46
C VAL A 164 -1.90 4.86 -6.57
N ILE A 165 -1.54 5.45 -5.44
CA ILE A 165 -0.43 6.39 -5.31
C ILE A 165 0.64 5.69 -4.46
N ASP A 166 1.81 5.47 -5.05
CA ASP A 166 2.91 4.80 -4.39
C ASP A 166 4.15 5.70 -4.43
N PRO A 167 4.56 6.28 -3.29
CA PRO A 167 5.79 7.07 -3.21
C PRO A 167 7.08 6.26 -3.43
N GLY A 168 6.99 4.93 -3.50
CA GLY A 168 8.13 4.05 -3.76
C GLY A 168 8.94 3.72 -2.50
N PHE A 169 8.46 4.05 -1.31
CA PHE A 169 9.13 3.72 -0.06
C PHE A 169 8.46 2.54 0.64
N ALA A 170 9.26 1.55 1.03
CA ALA A 170 8.78 0.40 1.80
C ALA A 170 9.58 0.24 3.08
N ARG A 171 8.87 0.05 4.19
CA ARG A 171 9.51 -0.29 5.47
C ARG A 171 9.94 -1.75 5.46
N ILE A 172 11.23 -2.00 5.37
CA ILE A 172 11.81 -3.34 5.42
C ILE A 172 12.41 -3.59 6.79
N SER A 173 11.82 -4.52 7.57
CA SER A 173 12.41 -4.96 8.82
C SER A 173 13.58 -5.92 8.54
N ARG A 174 14.81 -5.54 8.89
CA ARG A 174 15.98 -6.38 8.77
C ARG A 174 16.46 -6.82 10.14
N TYR A 175 16.57 -8.13 10.36
CA TYR A 175 17.21 -8.67 11.55
C TYR A 175 18.72 -8.73 11.36
N SER A 176 19.47 -8.03 12.21
CA SER A 176 20.92 -8.11 12.21
C SER A 176 21.38 -9.23 13.15
N TYR A 177 21.87 -10.31 12.58
CA TYR A 177 22.47 -11.42 13.35
C TYR A 177 23.65 -11.00 14.19
N ARG A 178 24.37 -9.95 13.76
CA ARG A 178 25.59 -9.46 14.43
C ARG A 178 25.30 -8.66 15.69
N SER A 179 24.25 -7.87 15.70
CA SER A 179 23.84 -7.03 16.84
C SER A 179 22.66 -7.61 17.63
N LYS A 180 22.06 -8.71 17.16
CA LYS A 180 20.84 -9.33 17.73
C LYS A 180 19.68 -8.33 17.90
N VAL A 181 19.65 -7.28 17.09
CA VAL A 181 18.64 -6.23 17.12
C VAL A 181 17.93 -6.20 15.78
N GLN A 182 16.61 -6.04 15.83
CA GLN A 182 15.80 -5.75 14.66
C GLN A 182 15.96 -4.26 14.35
N ARG A 183 16.63 -3.95 13.25
CA ARG A 183 16.75 -2.57 12.76
C ARG A 183 15.70 -2.36 11.69
N LEU A 184 15.05 -1.23 11.79
CA LEU A 184 14.22 -0.65 10.73
C LEU A 184 15.12 0.41 10.08
N PRO A 185 15.55 0.23 8.83
CA PRO A 185 16.19 1.30 8.08
C PRO A 185 15.18 2.38 7.80
#